data_99af95133194bcec6883a3a21c484adc
#
_entry.id   99af95133194bcec6883a3a21c484adc
#
_cell.length_a   1.000
_cell.length_b   1.000
_cell.length_c   1.000
_cell.angle_alpha   90.00
_cell.angle_beta   90.00
_cell.angle_gamma   90.00
#
_symmetry.space_group_name_H-M   'P 1'
#
loop_
_entity.id
_entity.type
_entity.pdbx_description
1 polymer ?
#
loop_
_entity_poly.entity_id
_entity_poly.type
_entity_poly.pdbx_seq_one_letter_code
_entity_poly.pdbx_strand_id
1 'polypeptide(L)'
;MIRKATYDDIPVLMEIFRKARGIMRSSGNLHQWSDGYPSEDTVRNDIDNGDCYVLCRDGKVIATMAFIPGPDPTYAEIYEGRWIDERPYHVIHRIAVGEPGQNAAVRFLDWGFERTQSIRIDTHKDNVIMHHLLAKYGFTHC
;
A
#
# COMPACT_ATOMS: atom_id res chain seq x y z
N MET A 1 -8.84 -7.64 -10.61
CA MET A 1 -9.15 -8.58 -9.52
C MET A 1 -8.11 -8.47 -8.42
N ILE A 2 -8.56 -8.45 -7.18
CA ILE A 2 -7.66 -8.39 -6.01
C ILE A 2 -7.74 -9.73 -5.28
N ARG A 3 -6.59 -10.34 -5.00
CA ARG A 3 -6.49 -11.61 -4.29
C ARG A 3 -5.31 -11.59 -3.32
N LYS A 4 -5.29 -12.54 -2.38
CA LYS A 4 -4.12 -12.73 -1.53
C LYS A 4 -2.92 -13.21 -2.35
N ALA A 5 -1.75 -12.69 -2.00
CA ALA A 5 -0.50 -13.13 -2.61
C ALA A 5 -0.09 -14.50 -2.07
N THR A 6 0.65 -15.24 -2.88
CA THR A 6 1.28 -16.50 -2.51
C THR A 6 2.80 -16.39 -2.71
N TYR A 7 3.55 -17.38 -2.25
CA TYR A 7 5.00 -17.40 -2.45
C TYR A 7 5.39 -17.37 -3.93
N ASP A 8 4.54 -17.90 -4.81
CA ASP A 8 4.80 -17.85 -6.26
C ASP A 8 4.82 -16.42 -6.79
N ASP A 9 4.20 -15.49 -6.09
CA ASP A 9 4.18 -14.08 -6.48
C ASP A 9 5.44 -13.32 -6.08
N ILE A 10 6.29 -13.88 -5.21
CA ILE A 10 7.44 -13.15 -4.66
C ILE A 10 8.35 -12.56 -5.73
N PRO A 11 8.75 -13.27 -6.79
CA PRO A 11 9.60 -12.66 -7.82
C PRO A 11 8.99 -11.42 -8.46
N VAL A 12 7.71 -11.44 -8.79
CA VAL A 12 7.04 -10.27 -9.39
C VAL A 12 6.85 -9.16 -8.38
N LEU A 13 6.60 -9.49 -7.12
CA LEU A 13 6.48 -8.48 -6.05
C LEU A 13 7.79 -7.74 -5.83
N MET A 14 8.91 -8.45 -5.78
CA MET A 14 10.22 -7.81 -5.63
C MET A 14 10.54 -6.89 -6.80
N GLU A 15 10.16 -7.28 -8.01
CA GLU A 15 10.31 -6.43 -9.19
C GLU A 15 9.43 -5.17 -9.11
N ILE A 16 8.18 -5.32 -8.65
CA ILE A 16 7.27 -4.19 -8.46
C ILE A 16 7.84 -3.21 -7.44
N PHE A 17 8.36 -3.69 -6.31
CA PHE A 17 8.97 -2.83 -5.30
C PHE A 17 10.19 -2.10 -5.84
N ARG A 18 11.02 -2.78 -6.64
CA ARG A 18 12.18 -2.16 -7.29
C ARG A 18 11.75 -1.01 -8.22
N LYS A 19 10.74 -1.24 -9.04
CA LYS A 19 10.19 -0.20 -9.93
C LYS A 19 9.59 0.96 -9.14
N ALA A 20 8.85 0.66 -8.09
CA ALA A 20 8.24 1.68 -7.23
C ALA A 20 9.31 2.58 -6.58
N ARG A 21 10.39 1.99 -6.08
CA ARG A 21 11.51 2.79 -5.54
C ARG A 21 12.11 3.72 -6.60
N GLY A 22 12.27 3.23 -7.83
CA GLY A 22 12.75 4.05 -8.94
C GLY A 22 11.83 5.23 -9.24
N ILE A 23 10.53 5.01 -9.25
CA ILE A 23 9.52 6.07 -9.44
C ILE A 23 9.58 7.08 -8.30
N MET A 24 9.69 6.62 -7.05
CA MET A 24 9.83 7.51 -5.88
C MET A 24 11.02 8.43 -6.04
N ARG A 25 12.20 7.91 -6.40
CA ARG A 25 13.43 8.71 -6.57
C ARG A 25 13.26 9.73 -7.70
N SER A 26 12.65 9.34 -8.81
CA SER A 26 12.39 10.22 -9.96
C SER A 26 11.42 11.36 -9.61
N SER A 27 10.54 11.15 -8.65
CA SER A 27 9.53 12.14 -8.22
C SER A 27 10.00 13.01 -7.06
N GLY A 28 11.27 12.91 -6.66
CA GLY A 28 11.82 13.68 -5.55
C GLY A 28 11.65 13.05 -4.17
N ASN A 29 11.04 11.88 -4.08
CA ASN A 29 10.91 11.12 -2.85
C ASN A 29 12.17 10.29 -2.63
N LEU A 30 13.17 10.89 -1.95
CA LEU A 30 14.53 10.34 -1.89
C LEU A 30 14.78 9.40 -0.71
N HIS A 31 13.91 9.39 0.29
CA HIS A 31 14.19 8.73 1.57
C HIS A 31 13.24 7.58 1.91
N GLN A 32 12.06 7.54 1.32
CA GLN A 32 11.13 6.43 1.54
C GLN A 32 11.69 5.15 0.94
N TRP A 33 11.56 4.05 1.67
CA TRP A 33 12.02 2.73 1.25
C TRP A 33 13.50 2.69 0.88
N SER A 34 14.34 3.33 1.69
CA SER A 34 15.79 3.26 1.54
C SER A 34 16.31 1.86 1.94
N ASP A 35 17.56 1.57 1.55
CA ASP A 35 18.28 0.34 1.89
C ASP A 35 17.58 -0.95 1.41
N GLY A 36 16.89 -0.89 0.26
CA GLY A 36 16.26 -2.06 -0.32
C GLY A 36 14.97 -2.50 0.35
N TYR A 37 14.38 -1.65 1.19
CA TYR A 37 13.09 -1.94 1.81
C TYR A 37 11.96 -1.75 0.77
N PRO A 38 10.89 -2.56 0.72
CA PRO A 38 10.71 -3.77 1.53
C PRO A 38 11.60 -4.91 1.06
N SER A 39 12.16 -5.65 2.03
CA SER A 39 12.96 -6.83 1.74
C SER A 39 12.09 -8.04 1.41
N GLU A 40 12.70 -9.08 0.88
CA GLU A 40 11.99 -10.33 0.63
C GLU A 40 11.43 -10.91 1.95
N ASP A 41 12.14 -10.79 3.06
CA ASP A 41 11.66 -11.26 4.35
C ASP A 41 10.39 -10.51 4.79
N THR A 42 10.32 -9.21 4.55
CA THR A 42 9.11 -8.43 4.82
C THR A 42 7.94 -8.93 4.01
N VAL A 43 8.15 -9.20 2.72
CA VAL A 43 7.11 -9.71 1.82
C VAL A 43 6.65 -11.09 2.26
N ARG A 44 7.58 -12.00 2.59
CA ARG A 44 7.24 -13.33 3.09
C ARG A 44 6.41 -13.27 4.36
N ASN A 45 6.77 -12.37 5.26
CA ASN A 45 6.06 -12.19 6.51
C ASN A 45 4.62 -11.71 6.27
N ASP A 46 4.42 -10.76 5.36
CA ASP A 46 3.08 -10.30 4.99
C ASP A 46 2.24 -11.43 4.38
N ILE A 47 2.85 -12.26 3.54
CA ILE A 47 2.16 -13.42 2.95
C ILE A 47 1.79 -14.43 4.03
N ASP A 48 2.71 -14.76 4.92
CA ASP A 48 2.47 -15.72 6.01
C ASP A 48 1.34 -15.28 6.92
N ASN A 49 1.22 -13.98 7.17
CA ASN A 49 0.16 -13.41 7.98
C ASN A 49 -1.17 -13.28 7.25
N GLY A 50 -1.21 -13.55 5.93
CA GLY A 50 -2.41 -13.39 5.12
C GLY A 50 -2.74 -11.94 4.82
N ASP A 51 -1.78 -11.03 4.92
CA ASP A 51 -1.99 -9.59 4.80
C ASP A 51 -1.55 -9.02 3.45
N CYS A 52 -0.81 -9.78 2.64
CA CYS A 52 -0.33 -9.32 1.34
C CYS A 52 -1.38 -9.60 0.26
N TYR A 53 -1.74 -8.55 -0.47
CA TYR A 53 -2.71 -8.64 -1.56
C TYR A 53 -2.10 -8.13 -2.85
N VAL A 54 -2.59 -8.64 -3.97
CA VAL A 54 -2.16 -8.24 -5.30
C VAL A 54 -3.35 -7.84 -6.14
N LEU A 55 -3.15 -6.86 -7.01
CA LEU A 55 -4.09 -6.49 -8.05
C LEU A 55 -3.62 -7.13 -9.36
N CYS A 56 -4.49 -7.92 -9.97
CA CYS A 56 -4.21 -8.61 -11.22
C CYS A 56 -5.05 -8.05 -12.36
N ARG A 57 -4.43 -7.94 -13.52
CA ARG A 57 -5.10 -7.58 -14.76
C ARG A 57 -4.64 -8.53 -15.85
N ASP A 58 -5.59 -9.19 -16.50
CA ASP A 58 -5.31 -10.16 -17.58
C ASP A 58 -4.31 -11.24 -17.13
N GLY A 59 -4.45 -11.72 -15.89
CA GLY A 59 -3.59 -12.74 -15.32
C GLY A 59 -2.22 -12.25 -14.84
N LYS A 60 -1.96 -10.95 -14.93
CA LYS A 60 -0.68 -10.36 -14.54
C LYS A 60 -0.83 -9.54 -13.27
N VAL A 61 0.09 -9.73 -12.32
CA VAL A 61 0.17 -8.90 -11.12
C VAL A 61 0.73 -7.54 -11.49
N ILE A 62 -0.03 -6.47 -11.22
CA ILE A 62 0.35 -5.10 -11.58
C ILE A 62 0.56 -4.18 -10.38
N ALA A 63 0.09 -4.58 -9.20
CA ALA A 63 0.24 -3.78 -7.99
C ALA A 63 0.09 -4.66 -6.76
N THR A 64 0.52 -4.16 -5.63
CA THR A 64 0.44 -4.87 -4.35
C THR A 64 0.23 -3.90 -3.19
N MET A 65 -0.32 -4.42 -2.09
CA MET A 65 -0.39 -3.74 -0.80
C MET A 65 -0.36 -4.75 0.33
N ALA A 66 0.01 -4.30 1.52
CA ALA A 66 -0.32 -5.00 2.75
C ALA A 66 -1.58 -4.37 3.34
N PHE A 67 -2.56 -5.20 3.70
CA PHE A 67 -3.83 -4.78 4.28
C PHE A 67 -3.97 -5.48 5.62
N ILE A 68 -3.69 -4.76 6.71
CA ILE A 68 -3.37 -5.34 8.02
C ILE A 68 -4.40 -4.87 9.05
N PRO A 69 -5.01 -5.78 9.82
CA PRO A 69 -5.89 -5.36 10.92
C PRO A 69 -5.12 -4.55 11.95
N GLY A 70 -5.69 -3.39 12.37
CA GLY A 70 -5.12 -2.59 13.45
C GLY A 70 -5.36 -3.22 14.82
N PRO A 71 -4.83 -2.61 15.88
CA PRO A 71 -4.10 -1.34 15.90
C PRO A 71 -2.62 -1.47 15.52
N ASP A 72 -2.05 -0.38 15.01
CA ASP A 72 -0.62 -0.30 14.72
C ASP A 72 -0.05 0.96 15.38
N PRO A 73 0.84 0.82 16.37
CA PRO A 73 1.35 1.97 17.14
C PRO A 73 2.54 2.69 16.49
N THR A 74 3.01 2.28 15.31
CA THR A 74 4.30 2.72 14.76
C THR A 74 4.21 3.87 13.77
N TYR A 75 3.09 4.59 13.69
CA TYR A 75 2.92 5.66 12.69
C TYR A 75 3.62 6.94 13.06
N ALA A 76 4.35 7.51 12.08
CA ALA A 76 4.87 8.87 12.14
C ALA A 76 3.88 9.88 11.53
N GLU A 77 3.24 9.53 10.43
CA GLU A 77 2.16 10.29 9.78
C GLU A 77 1.02 9.35 9.48
N ILE A 78 -0.21 9.76 9.80
CA ILE A 78 -1.38 8.92 9.64
C ILE A 78 -2.44 9.65 8.83
N TYR A 79 -2.97 8.98 7.80
CA TYR A 79 -4.19 9.39 7.12
C TYR A 79 -5.31 8.47 7.53
N GLU A 80 -6.40 9.00 8.04
CA GLU A 80 -7.61 8.25 8.32
C GLU A 80 -8.57 8.38 7.16
N GLY A 81 -9.32 7.32 6.91
CA GLY A 81 -10.32 7.29 5.86
C GLY A 81 -11.52 8.17 6.18
N ARG A 82 -12.67 7.82 5.65
CA ARG A 82 -13.88 8.66 5.69
C ARG A 82 -14.40 8.94 7.09
N TRP A 83 -13.99 8.15 8.07
CA TRP A 83 -14.50 8.23 9.44
C TRP A 83 -13.34 8.46 10.39
N ILE A 84 -13.40 9.58 11.10
CA ILE A 84 -12.44 9.86 12.17
C ILE A 84 -13.09 9.42 13.48
N ASP A 85 -12.77 8.23 13.94
CA ASP A 85 -13.33 7.65 15.16
C ASP A 85 -12.42 6.57 15.73
N GLU A 86 -12.84 5.96 16.84
CA GLU A 86 -12.09 4.91 17.54
C GLU A 86 -12.52 3.50 17.13
N ARG A 87 -13.31 3.34 16.07
CA ARG A 87 -13.72 2.02 15.61
C ARG A 87 -12.53 1.19 15.14
N PRO A 88 -12.66 -0.14 15.15
CA PRO A 88 -11.63 -0.99 14.56
C PRO A 88 -11.31 -0.57 13.14
N TYR A 89 -10.04 -0.64 12.78
CA TYR A 89 -9.58 -0.19 11.48
C TYR A 89 -8.59 -1.19 10.89
N HIS A 90 -8.39 -1.08 9.58
CA HIS A 90 -7.29 -1.73 8.87
C HIS A 90 -6.28 -0.68 8.44
N VAL A 91 -5.07 -1.15 8.21
CA VAL A 91 -3.95 -0.31 7.81
C VAL A 91 -3.47 -0.77 6.44
N ILE A 92 -3.23 0.18 5.53
CA ILE A 92 -2.57 -0.11 4.27
C ILE A 92 -1.11 0.30 4.39
N HIS A 93 -0.23 -0.68 4.18
CA HIS A 93 1.22 -0.50 4.13
C HIS A 93 1.78 -0.98 2.82
N ARG A 94 2.94 -0.50 2.48
CA ARG A 94 3.75 -1.05 1.38
C ARG A 94 2.96 -1.16 0.08
N ILE A 95 2.16 -0.14 -0.23
CA ILE A 95 1.46 -0.07 -1.50
C ILE A 95 2.47 0.24 -2.61
N ALA A 96 2.45 -0.54 -3.67
CA ALA A 96 3.37 -0.37 -4.79
C ALA A 96 2.68 -0.71 -6.10
N VAL A 97 2.97 0.04 -7.14
CA VAL A 97 2.37 -0.09 -8.47
C VAL A 97 3.45 -0.37 -9.49
N GLY A 98 3.30 -1.49 -10.21
CA GLY A 98 4.22 -1.87 -11.28
C GLY A 98 3.85 -1.30 -12.64
N GLU A 99 2.57 -0.97 -12.86
CA GLU A 99 2.10 -0.34 -14.07
C GLU A 99 1.32 0.93 -13.74
N PRO A 100 1.88 2.12 -14.05
CA PRO A 100 1.17 3.40 -13.86
C PRO A 100 -0.09 3.48 -14.73
N GLY A 101 -1.06 4.30 -14.29
CA GLY A 101 -2.25 4.57 -15.08
C GLY A 101 -3.41 3.59 -14.90
N GLN A 102 -3.29 2.64 -13.97
CA GLN A 102 -4.32 1.63 -13.72
C GLN A 102 -5.24 1.97 -12.54
N ASN A 103 -5.08 3.14 -11.92
CA ASN A 103 -5.81 3.54 -10.70
C ASN A 103 -5.70 2.51 -9.58
N ALA A 104 -4.54 1.87 -9.45
CA ALA A 104 -4.35 0.76 -8.52
C ALA A 104 -4.65 1.16 -7.07
N ALA A 105 -4.15 2.32 -6.64
CA ALA A 105 -4.38 2.79 -5.26
C ALA A 105 -5.87 2.99 -4.97
N VAL A 106 -6.62 3.61 -5.89
CA VAL A 106 -8.06 3.81 -5.74
C VAL A 106 -8.79 2.47 -5.71
N ARG A 107 -8.40 1.53 -6.56
CA ARG A 107 -8.99 0.18 -6.57
C ARG A 107 -8.75 -0.55 -5.25
N PHE A 108 -7.55 -0.45 -4.67
CA PHE A 108 -7.27 -1.02 -3.36
C PHE A 108 -8.10 -0.36 -2.26
N LEU A 109 -8.26 0.96 -2.30
CA LEU A 109 -9.06 1.69 -1.32
C LEU A 109 -10.53 1.30 -1.39
N ASP A 110 -11.09 1.25 -2.59
CA ASP A 110 -12.49 0.85 -2.78
C ASP A 110 -12.70 -0.58 -2.29
N TRP A 111 -11.79 -1.48 -2.63
CA TRP A 111 -11.85 -2.87 -2.17
C TRP A 111 -11.76 -2.95 -0.64
N GLY A 112 -10.87 -2.16 -0.04
CA GLY A 112 -10.69 -2.13 1.41
C GLY A 112 -11.92 -1.63 2.15
N PHE A 113 -12.53 -0.55 1.65
CA PHE A 113 -13.73 0.01 2.28
C PHE A 113 -14.98 -0.87 2.11
N GLU A 114 -14.96 -1.85 1.24
CA GLU A 114 -15.99 -2.89 1.20
C GLU A 114 -15.87 -3.86 2.38
N ARG A 115 -14.69 -3.95 3.01
CA ARG A 115 -14.35 -4.91 4.07
C ARG A 115 -14.20 -4.32 5.43
N THR A 116 -13.96 -3.02 5.51
CA THR A 116 -13.80 -2.31 6.77
C THR A 116 -14.39 -0.91 6.67
N GLN A 117 -14.79 -0.34 7.80
CA GLN A 117 -15.34 1.01 7.84
C GLN A 117 -14.27 2.08 7.95
N SER A 118 -13.06 1.71 8.40
CA SER A 118 -11.99 2.67 8.63
C SER A 118 -10.67 2.12 8.11
N ILE A 119 -9.94 2.95 7.37
CA ILE A 119 -8.60 2.64 6.85
C ILE A 119 -7.66 3.75 7.27
N ARG A 120 -6.50 3.35 7.81
CA ARG A 120 -5.40 4.27 8.10
C ARG A 120 -4.24 3.96 7.15
N ILE A 121 -3.61 5.02 6.67
CA ILE A 121 -2.47 4.89 5.76
C ILE A 121 -1.34 5.75 6.29
N ASP A 122 -0.16 5.12 6.40
CA ASP A 122 1.08 5.80 6.72
C ASP A 122 1.75 6.22 5.40
N THR A 123 2.07 7.49 5.27
CA THR A 123 2.67 8.03 4.05
C THR A 123 3.87 8.89 4.39
N HIS A 124 5.00 8.59 3.75
CA HIS A 124 6.23 9.38 3.94
C HIS A 124 6.01 10.82 3.46
N LYS A 125 6.56 11.78 4.21
CA LYS A 125 6.39 13.22 3.92
C LYS A 125 6.86 13.62 2.52
N ASP A 126 7.83 12.90 1.96
CA ASP A 126 8.37 13.16 0.62
C ASP A 126 7.50 12.61 -0.51
N ASN A 127 6.48 11.81 -0.19
CA ASN A 127 5.62 11.19 -1.19
C ASN A 127 4.44 12.10 -1.53
N VAL A 128 4.71 13.15 -2.26
CA VAL A 128 3.73 14.18 -2.63
C VAL A 128 2.58 13.59 -3.45
N ILE A 129 2.87 12.64 -4.33
CA ILE A 129 1.87 12.00 -5.18
C ILE A 129 0.83 11.30 -4.32
N MET A 130 1.27 10.53 -3.32
CA MET A 130 0.36 9.83 -2.42
C MET A 130 -0.43 10.79 -1.54
N HIS A 131 0.18 11.86 -1.04
CA HIS A 131 -0.52 12.88 -0.27
C HIS A 131 -1.68 13.49 -1.07
N HIS A 132 -1.43 13.85 -2.33
CA HIS A 132 -2.46 14.41 -3.21
C HIS A 132 -3.59 13.40 -3.47
N LEU A 133 -3.23 12.15 -3.73
CA LEU A 133 -4.22 11.09 -4.00
C LEU A 133 -5.11 10.86 -2.79
N LEU A 134 -4.53 10.76 -1.59
CA LEU A 134 -5.29 10.51 -0.38
C LEU A 134 -6.22 11.68 -0.05
N ALA A 135 -5.74 12.91 -0.16
CA ALA A 135 -6.58 14.09 0.05
C ALA A 135 -7.76 14.12 -0.92
N LYS A 136 -7.51 13.83 -2.19
CA LYS A 136 -8.54 13.80 -3.23
C LYS A 136 -9.55 12.69 -2.99
N TYR A 137 -9.11 11.55 -2.49
CA TYR A 137 -10.01 10.43 -2.16
C TYR A 137 -10.93 10.74 -0.98
N GLY A 138 -10.50 11.59 -0.06
CA GLY A 138 -11.29 12.00 1.10
C GLY A 138 -10.67 11.64 2.45
N PHE A 139 -9.38 11.33 2.47
CA PHE A 139 -8.67 11.09 3.73
C PHE A 139 -8.39 12.40 4.47
N THR A 140 -8.37 12.32 5.80
CA THR A 140 -8.00 13.42 6.67
C THR A 140 -6.61 13.14 7.23
N HIS A 141 -5.72 14.12 7.13
CA HIS A 141 -4.38 14.03 7.72
C HIS A 141 -4.45 14.27 9.23
N CYS A 142 -3.91 13.34 9.99
CA CYS A 142 -3.91 13.41 11.46
C CYS A 142 -2.53 13.70 12.02
#